data_e76672516165f7e615da4413042dab50
#
_entry.id   e76672516165f7e615da4413042dab50
#
_cell.length_a   1.000
_cell.length_b   1.000
_cell.length_c   1.000
_cell.angle_alpha   90.00
_cell.angle_beta   90.00
_cell.angle_gamma   90.00
#
_symmetry.space_group_name_H-M   'P 1'
#
loop_
_entity.id
_entity.type
_entity.pdbx_description
1 polymer ?
#
loop_
_entity_poly.entity_id
_entity_poly.type
_entity_poly.pdbx_seq_one_letter_code
_entity_poly.pdbx_strand_id
1 'polypeptide(L)'
;MQTLQFLAAPAEAPGISGGQIFGAVTASGAALVAGTGLIIGLKGSDWGPLVINNKRRAAWWGIVTGTIWVAAGGTWAEIANGVGSVPPSLFAGGDFGNPGQGAIALFLTCCAFGPKWGSKTAPPAVIGLAAAVVYGTAGGVWGILVNVVRMLIGIVTGQR
;
A
#
# COMPACT_ATOMS: atom_id res chain seq x y z
N MET A 1 -12.27 -28.19 43.36
CA MET A 1 -11.63 -26.88 43.56
C MET A 1 -11.32 -26.18 42.22
N GLN A 2 -12.35 -25.96 41.34
CA GLN A 2 -12.18 -25.33 40.02
C GLN A 2 -13.12 -24.14 39.75
N THR A 3 -13.79 -23.60 40.78
CA THR A 3 -14.84 -22.59 40.62
C THR A 3 -14.44 -21.16 40.98
N LEU A 4 -13.15 -20.89 41.26
CA LEU A 4 -12.71 -19.54 41.67
C LEU A 4 -11.86 -18.79 40.63
N GLN A 5 -11.60 -19.36 39.44
CA GLN A 5 -10.83 -18.67 38.40
C GLN A 5 -11.67 -17.80 37.43
N PHE A 6 -13.00 -17.80 37.59
CA PHE A 6 -13.90 -17.03 36.73
C PHE A 6 -14.08 -15.56 37.18
N LEU A 7 -13.52 -15.13 38.32
CA LEU A 7 -13.74 -13.82 38.90
C LEU A 7 -12.56 -12.83 38.76
N ALA A 8 -11.53 -13.20 38.03
CA ALA A 8 -10.36 -12.34 37.87
C ALA A 8 -10.03 -12.03 36.39
N ALA A 9 -11.02 -11.99 35.50
CA ALA A 9 -10.85 -11.30 34.24
C ALA A 9 -10.91 -9.80 34.53
N PRO A 10 -9.81 -9.03 34.29
CA PRO A 10 -9.91 -7.59 34.38
C PRO A 10 -10.99 -7.14 33.39
N ALA A 11 -12.00 -6.43 33.89
CA ALA A 11 -12.96 -5.74 33.04
C ALA A 11 -12.15 -4.79 32.14
N GLU A 12 -11.96 -5.17 30.88
CA GLU A 12 -11.41 -4.22 29.89
C GLU A 12 -12.34 -3.03 29.90
N ALA A 13 -11.78 -1.86 30.27
CA ALA A 13 -12.50 -0.60 30.15
C ALA A 13 -13.02 -0.50 28.72
N PRO A 14 -14.30 -0.09 28.50
CA PRO A 14 -14.86 0.06 27.16
C PRO A 14 -14.18 1.24 26.46
N GLY A 15 -12.96 1.00 25.98
CA GLY A 15 -12.29 1.88 25.04
C GLY A 15 -12.93 1.67 23.67
N ILE A 16 -13.31 2.76 22.99
CA ILE A 16 -13.77 2.69 21.62
C ILE A 16 -12.61 2.19 20.78
N SER A 17 -12.60 0.91 20.44
CA SER A 17 -11.62 0.36 19.51
C SER A 17 -11.94 0.83 18.08
N GLY A 18 -10.91 1.11 17.26
CA GLY A 18 -11.11 1.53 15.87
C GLY A 18 -12.04 0.59 15.10
N GLY A 19 -12.07 -0.71 15.43
CA GLY A 19 -12.99 -1.71 14.89
C GLY A 19 -14.47 -1.48 15.24
N GLN A 20 -14.79 -0.73 16.31
CA GLN A 20 -16.17 -0.38 16.64
C GLN A 20 -16.71 0.77 15.80
N ILE A 21 -15.83 1.64 15.28
CA ILE A 21 -16.23 2.80 14.46
C ILE A 21 -16.44 2.38 13.01
N PHE A 22 -15.55 1.54 12.46
CA PHE A 22 -15.56 1.13 11.05
C PHE A 22 -16.06 -0.29 10.81
N GLY A 23 -16.51 -1.00 11.85
CA GLY A 23 -16.72 -2.45 11.82
C GLY A 23 -15.39 -3.21 11.83
N ALA A 24 -15.46 -4.54 11.71
CA ALA A 24 -14.24 -5.37 11.68
C ALA A 24 -13.54 -5.21 10.31
N VAL A 25 -12.72 -4.17 10.16
CA VAL A 25 -11.88 -3.99 8.97
C VAL A 25 -10.63 -4.85 9.12
N THR A 26 -10.56 -5.92 8.34
CA THR A 26 -9.35 -6.73 8.23
C THR A 26 -8.34 -6.06 7.28
N ALA A 27 -7.06 -6.47 7.32
CA ALA A 27 -6.05 -6.00 6.37
C ALA A 27 -6.46 -6.27 4.90
N SER A 28 -7.10 -7.42 4.64
CA SER A 28 -7.65 -7.76 3.32
C SER A 28 -8.81 -6.84 2.93
N GLY A 29 -9.67 -6.46 3.88
CA GLY A 29 -10.74 -5.47 3.65
C GLY A 29 -10.17 -4.09 3.30
N ALA A 30 -9.13 -3.64 3.99
CA ALA A 30 -8.43 -2.40 3.67
C ALA A 30 -7.80 -2.45 2.26
N ALA A 31 -7.21 -3.58 1.87
CA ALA A 31 -6.65 -3.79 0.54
C ALA A 31 -7.73 -3.72 -0.56
N LEU A 32 -8.89 -4.34 -0.32
CA LEU A 32 -10.04 -4.28 -1.24
C LEU A 32 -10.53 -2.83 -1.43
N VAL A 33 -10.70 -2.09 -0.34
CA VAL A 33 -11.15 -0.70 -0.38
C VAL A 33 -10.13 0.19 -1.10
N ALA A 34 -8.83 0.02 -0.83
CA ALA A 34 -7.77 0.77 -1.49
C ALA A 34 -7.74 0.51 -3.00
N GLY A 35 -7.84 -0.77 -3.42
CA GLY A 35 -7.87 -1.14 -4.83
C GLY A 35 -9.11 -0.62 -5.56
N THR A 36 -10.29 -0.76 -4.95
CA THR A 36 -11.54 -0.24 -5.49
C THR A 36 -11.50 1.28 -5.59
N GLY A 37 -11.01 1.97 -4.55
CA GLY A 37 -10.83 3.42 -4.55
C GLY A 37 -9.90 3.90 -5.65
N LEU A 38 -8.79 3.19 -5.90
CA LEU A 38 -7.88 3.50 -7.00
C LEU A 38 -8.58 3.37 -8.36
N ILE A 39 -9.30 2.28 -8.60
CA ILE A 39 -10.01 2.03 -9.87
C ILE A 39 -11.08 3.08 -10.12
N ILE A 40 -11.91 3.37 -9.12
CA ILE A 40 -12.97 4.39 -9.20
C ILE A 40 -12.34 5.77 -9.46
N GLY A 41 -11.29 6.12 -8.72
CA GLY A 41 -10.59 7.39 -8.90
C GLY A 41 -9.97 7.57 -10.29
N LEU A 42 -9.42 6.49 -10.87
CA LEU A 42 -8.85 6.50 -12.22
C LEU A 42 -9.91 6.58 -13.32
N LYS A 43 -11.09 5.98 -13.10
CA LYS A 43 -12.21 6.07 -14.04
C LYS A 43 -12.93 7.42 -13.99
N GLY A 44 -12.71 8.19 -12.96
CA GLY A 44 -13.38 9.45 -12.67
C GLY A 44 -14.40 9.29 -11.54
N SER A 45 -14.26 10.10 -10.51
CA SER A 45 -15.15 10.16 -9.37
C SER A 45 -15.43 11.61 -9.02
N ASP A 46 -16.67 11.90 -8.68
CA ASP A 46 -17.09 13.22 -8.18
C ASP A 46 -16.92 13.31 -6.65
N TRP A 47 -16.59 12.19 -5.99
CA TRP A 47 -16.35 12.17 -4.56
C TRP A 47 -14.94 12.68 -4.25
N GLY A 48 -14.84 13.84 -3.62
CA GLY A 48 -13.64 14.63 -3.42
C GLY A 48 -12.36 13.84 -3.03
N PRO A 49 -12.39 12.91 -2.03
CA PRO A 49 -11.21 12.14 -1.67
C PRO A 49 -10.70 11.22 -2.79
N LEU A 50 -11.62 10.71 -3.63
CA LEU A 50 -11.31 9.76 -4.71
C LEU A 50 -11.08 10.45 -6.07
N VAL A 51 -11.10 11.79 -6.13
CA VAL A 51 -10.83 12.51 -7.39
C VAL A 51 -9.36 12.41 -7.76
N ILE A 52 -9.05 11.63 -8.78
CA ILE A 52 -7.70 11.50 -9.35
C ILE A 52 -7.65 12.26 -10.68
N ASN A 53 -7.49 13.58 -10.60
CA ASN A 53 -7.51 14.47 -11.77
C ASN A 53 -6.12 14.85 -12.29
N ASN A 54 -5.06 14.43 -11.60
CA ASN A 54 -3.70 14.74 -12.02
C ASN A 54 -2.72 13.59 -11.72
N LYS A 55 -1.57 13.60 -12.43
CA LYS A 55 -0.53 12.58 -12.33
C LYS A 55 0.02 12.39 -10.91
N ARG A 56 0.17 13.48 -10.13
CA ARG A 56 0.71 13.41 -8.77
C ARG A 56 -0.23 12.64 -7.86
N ARG A 57 -1.53 12.95 -7.90
CA ARG A 57 -2.53 12.20 -7.14
C ARG A 57 -2.57 10.74 -7.57
N ALA A 58 -2.50 10.46 -8.88
CA ALA A 58 -2.47 9.10 -9.39
C ALA A 58 -1.26 8.31 -8.87
N ALA A 59 -0.06 8.89 -8.94
CA ALA A 59 1.15 8.25 -8.42
C ALA A 59 1.06 7.98 -6.92
N TRP A 60 0.61 8.97 -6.12
CA TRP A 60 0.42 8.79 -4.68
C TRP A 60 -0.61 7.72 -4.35
N TRP A 61 -1.76 7.72 -5.03
CA TRP A 61 -2.78 6.68 -4.86
C TRP A 61 -2.23 5.29 -5.21
N GLY A 62 -1.43 5.19 -6.27
CA GLY A 62 -0.74 3.95 -6.65
C GLY A 62 0.20 3.47 -5.53
N ILE A 63 1.06 4.36 -5.00
CA ILE A 63 1.99 4.04 -3.91
C ILE A 63 1.23 3.58 -2.66
N VAL A 64 0.22 4.32 -2.24
CA VAL A 64 -0.58 3.98 -1.04
C VAL A 64 -1.27 2.63 -1.23
N THR A 65 -1.94 2.41 -2.36
CA THR A 65 -2.62 1.14 -2.65
C THR A 65 -1.63 -0.03 -2.68
N GLY A 66 -0.49 0.12 -3.37
CA GLY A 66 0.54 -0.91 -3.43
C GLY A 66 1.11 -1.26 -2.05
N THR A 67 1.35 -0.24 -1.21
CA THR A 67 1.84 -0.45 0.16
C THR A 67 0.81 -1.20 1.01
N ILE A 68 -0.49 -0.85 0.91
CA ILE A 68 -1.58 -1.55 1.61
C ILE A 68 -1.68 -3.00 1.14
N TRP A 69 -1.56 -3.26 -0.17
CA TRP A 69 -1.62 -4.61 -0.72
C TRP A 69 -0.46 -5.48 -0.25
N VAL A 70 0.76 -4.96 -0.28
CA VAL A 70 1.94 -5.67 0.27
C VAL A 70 1.77 -5.93 1.77
N ALA A 71 1.24 -4.97 2.53
CA ALA A 71 1.02 -5.11 3.96
C ALA A 71 -0.11 -6.11 4.30
N ALA A 72 -1.15 -6.20 3.46
CA ALA A 72 -2.25 -7.13 3.64
C ALA A 72 -1.84 -8.60 3.46
N GLY A 73 -0.77 -8.86 2.70
CA GLY A 73 -0.26 -10.22 2.47
C GLY A 73 -1.13 -11.06 1.54
N GLY A 74 -0.84 -12.37 1.48
CA GLY A 74 -1.60 -13.33 0.68
C GLY A 74 -1.73 -12.91 -0.79
N THR A 75 -2.90 -13.15 -1.38
CA THR A 75 -3.20 -12.85 -2.79
C THR A 75 -2.99 -11.37 -3.15
N TRP A 76 -3.24 -10.44 -2.22
CA TRP A 76 -3.01 -9.01 -2.46
C TRP A 76 -1.52 -8.69 -2.66
N ALA A 77 -0.66 -9.29 -1.84
CA ALA A 77 0.79 -9.15 -1.98
C ALA A 77 1.28 -9.80 -3.28
N GLU A 78 0.71 -10.92 -3.68
CA GLU A 78 1.06 -11.58 -4.95
C GLU A 78 0.71 -10.69 -6.16
N ILE A 79 -0.46 -10.06 -6.17
CA ILE A 79 -0.86 -9.12 -7.22
C ILE A 79 0.11 -7.92 -7.26
N ALA A 80 0.39 -7.33 -6.09
CA ALA A 80 1.32 -6.21 -5.98
C ALA A 80 2.72 -6.60 -6.47
N ASN A 81 3.24 -7.76 -6.02
CA ASN A 81 4.54 -8.28 -6.41
C ASN A 81 4.61 -8.60 -7.91
N GLY A 82 3.52 -9.10 -8.51
CA GLY A 82 3.42 -9.31 -9.95
C GLY A 82 3.67 -8.02 -10.74
N VAL A 83 3.04 -6.92 -10.33
CA VAL A 83 3.27 -5.60 -10.94
C VAL A 83 4.66 -5.05 -10.59
N GLY A 84 5.12 -5.21 -9.35
CA GLY A 84 6.40 -4.70 -8.86
C GLY A 84 7.63 -5.43 -9.39
N SER A 85 7.49 -6.68 -9.88
CA SER A 85 8.60 -7.47 -10.44
C SER A 85 8.96 -7.07 -11.86
N VAL A 86 8.06 -6.40 -12.59
CA VAL A 86 8.29 -6.02 -14.01
C VAL A 86 9.50 -5.09 -14.16
N PRO A 87 9.62 -3.96 -13.41
CA PRO A 87 10.77 -3.09 -13.56
C PRO A 87 12.13 -3.75 -13.23
N PRO A 88 12.28 -4.47 -12.10
CA PRO A 88 13.53 -5.17 -11.81
C PRO A 88 13.92 -6.20 -12.87
N SER A 89 12.95 -6.94 -13.44
CA SER A 89 13.23 -7.97 -14.44
C SER A 89 13.78 -7.39 -15.75
N LEU A 90 13.40 -6.15 -16.10
CA LEU A 90 13.92 -5.46 -17.28
C LEU A 90 15.42 -5.13 -17.15
N PHE A 91 15.90 -4.91 -15.93
CA PHE A 91 17.30 -4.63 -15.67
C PHE A 91 18.11 -5.91 -15.45
N ALA A 92 17.51 -6.97 -14.90
CA ALA A 92 18.21 -8.22 -14.59
C ALA A 92 18.66 -9.01 -15.85
N GLY A 93 17.98 -8.83 -16.98
CA GLY A 93 18.29 -9.51 -18.24
C GLY A 93 19.13 -8.70 -19.23
N GLY A 94 19.54 -7.48 -18.89
CA GLY A 94 20.25 -6.58 -19.81
C GLY A 94 21.70 -6.33 -19.43
N ASP A 95 22.48 -5.73 -20.35
CA ASP A 95 23.87 -5.32 -20.17
C ASP A 95 24.06 -4.15 -19.20
N PHE A 96 22.96 -3.72 -18.55
CA PHE A 96 22.96 -2.57 -17.61
C PHE A 96 23.58 -2.88 -16.25
N GLY A 97 23.97 -4.12 -15.98
CA GLY A 97 24.46 -4.57 -14.67
C GLY A 97 23.34 -4.63 -13.61
N ASN A 98 23.73 -4.73 -12.35
CA ASN A 98 22.79 -4.73 -11.23
C ASN A 98 22.73 -3.33 -10.59
N PRO A 99 21.70 -2.51 -10.89
CA PRO A 99 21.61 -1.15 -10.34
C PRO A 99 21.27 -1.12 -8.85
N GLY A 100 20.92 -2.25 -8.24
CA GLY A 100 20.44 -2.32 -6.86
C GLY A 100 19.01 -1.82 -6.68
N GLN A 101 18.34 -2.34 -5.66
CA GLN A 101 16.91 -2.05 -5.39
C GLN A 101 16.65 -0.57 -5.12
N GLY A 102 17.57 0.13 -4.44
CA GLY A 102 17.43 1.56 -4.15
C GLY A 102 17.44 2.43 -5.41
N ALA A 103 18.30 2.10 -6.41
CA ALA A 103 18.33 2.82 -7.67
C ALA A 103 17.05 2.57 -8.49
N ILE A 104 16.51 1.35 -8.49
CA ILE A 104 15.23 1.02 -9.12
C ILE A 104 14.08 1.79 -8.44
N ALA A 105 14.10 1.91 -7.10
CA ALA A 105 13.13 2.69 -6.34
C ALA A 105 13.15 4.18 -6.76
N LEU A 106 14.34 4.78 -6.86
CA LEU A 106 14.51 6.16 -7.36
C LEU A 106 14.04 6.30 -8.80
N PHE A 107 14.41 5.38 -9.68
CA PHE A 107 14.00 5.37 -11.08
C PHE A 107 12.47 5.37 -11.22
N LEU A 108 11.79 4.46 -10.51
CA LEU A 108 10.33 4.39 -10.52
C LEU A 108 9.68 5.65 -9.97
N THR A 109 10.24 6.24 -8.92
CA THR A 109 9.79 7.53 -8.39
C THR A 109 9.90 8.63 -9.45
N CYS A 110 11.05 8.73 -10.11
CA CYS A 110 11.24 9.68 -11.21
C CYS A 110 10.26 9.44 -12.35
N CYS A 111 10.01 8.18 -12.73
CA CYS A 111 9.04 7.84 -13.77
C CYS A 111 7.60 8.16 -13.37
N ALA A 112 7.22 7.95 -12.11
CA ALA A 112 5.85 8.24 -11.65
C ALA A 112 5.55 9.75 -11.64
N PHE A 113 6.51 10.58 -11.21
CA PHE A 113 6.30 12.00 -10.98
C PHE A 113 6.88 12.92 -12.07
N GLY A 114 7.94 12.50 -12.77
CA GLY A 114 8.71 13.32 -13.71
C GLY A 114 7.97 13.59 -15.04
N PRO A 115 7.64 12.58 -15.82
CA PRO A 115 7.14 12.77 -17.18
C PRO A 115 5.85 13.59 -17.25
N LYS A 116 5.63 14.23 -18.39
CA LYS A 116 4.37 14.92 -18.69
C LYS A 116 3.37 13.88 -19.23
N TRP A 117 2.64 13.22 -18.32
CA TRP A 117 1.62 12.21 -18.67
C TRP A 117 0.35 12.80 -19.32
N GLY A 118 0.26 14.16 -19.42
CA GLY A 118 -0.94 14.85 -19.89
C GLY A 118 -2.13 14.55 -18.97
N SER A 119 -3.26 14.18 -19.57
CA SER A 119 -4.48 13.77 -18.87
C SER A 119 -4.48 12.28 -18.43
N LYS A 120 -3.43 11.51 -18.81
CA LYS A 120 -3.35 10.08 -18.48
C LYS A 120 -2.95 9.90 -17.02
N THR A 121 -3.85 9.35 -16.22
CA THR A 121 -3.64 9.07 -14.79
C THR A 121 -3.27 7.63 -14.50
N ALA A 122 -3.64 6.68 -15.39
CA ALA A 122 -3.36 5.26 -15.20
C ALA A 122 -1.86 4.92 -15.17
N PRO A 123 -1.00 5.39 -16.10
CA PRO A 123 0.42 5.06 -16.06
C PRO A 123 1.11 5.46 -14.76
N PRO A 124 1.02 6.71 -14.25
CA PRO A 124 1.66 7.07 -12.99
C PRO A 124 1.10 6.32 -11.79
N ALA A 125 -0.18 5.89 -11.81
CA ALA A 125 -0.75 5.06 -10.76
C ALA A 125 -0.12 3.66 -10.75
N VAL A 126 0.00 3.00 -11.89
CA VAL A 126 0.61 1.67 -12.01
C VAL A 126 2.10 1.72 -11.65
N ILE A 127 2.84 2.73 -12.12
CA ILE A 127 4.24 2.92 -11.76
C ILE A 127 4.38 3.18 -10.26
N GLY A 128 3.47 3.96 -9.66
CA GLY A 128 3.43 4.18 -8.21
C GLY A 128 3.19 2.89 -7.42
N LEU A 129 2.30 2.02 -7.90
CA LEU A 129 2.04 0.71 -7.30
C LEU A 129 3.28 -0.18 -7.36
N ALA A 130 3.95 -0.25 -8.52
CA ALA A 130 5.21 -0.97 -8.68
C ALA A 130 6.31 -0.41 -7.77
N ALA A 131 6.41 0.92 -7.64
CA ALA A 131 7.35 1.58 -6.76
C ALA A 131 7.15 1.18 -5.29
N ALA A 132 5.90 1.07 -4.82
CA ALA A 132 5.58 0.66 -3.46
C ALA A 132 6.16 -0.71 -3.10
N VAL A 133 6.10 -1.67 -4.04
CA VAL A 133 6.70 -3.00 -3.86
C VAL A 133 8.21 -2.91 -3.74
N VAL A 134 8.85 -2.17 -4.66
CA VAL A 134 10.30 -2.00 -4.66
C VAL A 134 10.78 -1.26 -3.41
N TYR A 135 10.02 -0.29 -2.88
CA TYR A 135 10.33 0.36 -1.60
C TYR A 135 10.39 -0.64 -0.44
N GLY A 136 9.49 -1.61 -0.42
CA GLY A 136 9.47 -2.67 0.59
C GLY A 136 10.71 -3.57 0.55
N THR A 137 11.25 -3.84 -0.63
CA THR A 137 12.44 -4.69 -0.84
C THR A 137 13.75 -3.93 -0.80
N ALA A 138 13.75 -2.63 -1.14
CA ALA A 138 14.94 -1.79 -1.16
C ALA A 138 15.51 -1.53 0.24
N GLY A 139 14.68 -1.58 1.30
CA GLY A 139 15.10 -1.31 2.67
C GLY A 139 15.52 0.15 2.92
N GLY A 140 16.28 0.40 3.98
CA GLY A 140 16.77 1.74 4.30
C GLY A 140 15.67 2.78 4.44
N VAL A 141 15.86 3.96 3.88
CA VAL A 141 14.91 5.09 3.93
C VAL A 141 13.56 4.70 3.30
N TRP A 142 13.57 3.91 2.23
CA TRP A 142 12.36 3.44 1.56
C TRP A 142 11.52 2.50 2.44
N GLY A 143 12.19 1.64 3.21
CA GLY A 143 11.54 0.72 4.15
C GLY A 143 10.83 1.46 5.29
N ILE A 144 11.31 2.63 5.71
CA ILE A 144 10.67 3.42 6.76
C ILE A 144 9.24 3.81 6.33
N LEU A 145 9.05 4.28 5.10
CA LEU A 145 7.74 4.68 4.58
C LEU A 145 6.76 3.50 4.60
N VAL A 146 7.20 2.32 4.15
CA VAL A 146 6.38 1.10 4.16
C VAL A 146 6.04 0.68 5.58
N ASN A 147 7.01 0.75 6.51
CA ASN A 147 6.79 0.38 7.90
C ASN A 147 5.81 1.32 8.62
N VAL A 148 5.86 2.63 8.35
CA VAL A 148 4.88 3.58 8.89
C VAL A 148 3.46 3.22 8.43
N VAL A 149 3.28 2.90 7.14
CA VAL A 149 1.96 2.50 6.62
C VAL A 149 1.51 1.18 7.26
N ARG A 150 2.40 0.18 7.40
CA ARG A 150 2.08 -1.09 8.09
C ARG A 150 1.65 -0.86 9.54
N MET A 151 2.36 0.02 10.26
CA MET A 151 2.03 0.35 11.64
C MET A 151 0.64 1.03 11.73
N LEU A 152 0.33 1.96 10.82
CA LEU A 152 -0.99 2.60 10.77
C LEU A 152 -2.10 1.58 10.48
N ILE A 153 -1.89 0.66 9.54
CA ILE A 153 -2.83 -0.43 9.26
C ILE A 153 -3.02 -1.29 10.52
N GLY A 154 -1.93 -1.68 11.20
CA GLY A 154 -1.99 -2.46 12.43
C GLY A 154 -2.82 -1.77 13.53
N ILE A 155 -2.66 -0.45 13.69
CA ILE A 155 -3.46 0.35 14.64
C ILE A 155 -4.94 0.33 14.26
N VAL A 156 -5.25 0.55 12.97
CA VAL A 156 -6.65 0.61 12.48
C VAL A 156 -7.33 -0.75 12.55
N THR A 157 -6.60 -1.84 12.25
CA THR A 157 -7.12 -3.21 12.27
C THR A 157 -7.09 -3.87 13.65
N GLY A 158 -6.52 -3.18 14.66
CA GLY A 158 -6.43 -3.72 16.02
C GLY A 158 -5.45 -4.89 16.18
N GLN A 159 -4.61 -5.14 15.21
CA GLN A 159 -3.53 -6.14 15.28
C GLN A 159 -2.34 -5.53 16.03
N ARG A 160 -2.19 -5.91 17.28
CA ARG A 160 -0.99 -5.66 18.09
C ARG A 160 -0.14 -6.90 18.17
#